data_18f49e8c51c181ab0c7e59b83bc96b58
#
_entry.id   18f49e8c51c181ab0c7e59b83bc96b58
#
_cell.length_a   1.000
_cell.length_b   1.000
_cell.length_c   1.000
_cell.angle_alpha   90.00
_cell.angle_beta   90.00
_cell.angle_gamma   90.00
#
_symmetry.space_group_name_H-M   'P 1'
#
loop_
_entity.id
_entity.type
_entity.pdbx_description
1 polymer ?
#
loop_
_entity_poly.entity_id
_entity_poly.type
_entity_poly.pdbx_seq_one_letter_code
_entity_poly.pdbx_strand_id
1 'polypeptide(L)'
;MRAALFFQPRRSEDAANSGAFPMKPVSRILRATVCLAYTAFLLLQAHAALDGAKIEQITGLKAALNEAEGVFKVTAPRGDLPVSVDGWKMPPFMGLTSWAAFMPGKGAEAMVMGDLVLFQDEVNPVMSLALDSGLEVTALHNHFFFDDPKVHFIVLCFRGIFLANYMWYTMKGCSR
;
A
#
# COMPACT_ATOMS: atom_id res chain seq x y z
N MET A 1 12.28 -69.78 -50.89
CA MET A 1 13.56 -69.60 -50.29
C MET A 1 13.63 -68.25 -49.59
N ARG A 2 13.50 -68.22 -48.30
CA ARG A 2 13.63 -67.01 -47.48
C ARG A 2 14.82 -67.26 -46.50
N ALA A 3 15.85 -66.49 -46.65
CA ALA A 3 17.05 -66.55 -45.75
C ALA A 3 16.67 -65.72 -44.48
N ALA A 4 16.77 -66.38 -43.34
CA ALA A 4 16.63 -65.76 -42.03
C ALA A 4 18.01 -65.21 -41.61
N LEU A 5 18.09 -63.91 -41.47
CA LEU A 5 19.21 -63.19 -40.90
C LEU A 5 19.11 -63.28 -39.37
N PHE A 6 20.07 -64.07 -38.77
CA PHE A 6 20.23 -64.07 -37.35
C PHE A 6 20.92 -62.78 -36.88
N PHE A 7 20.20 -61.98 -36.08
CA PHE A 7 20.74 -60.81 -35.39
C PHE A 7 21.28 -61.22 -34.02
N GLN A 8 22.57 -61.20 -33.87
CA GLN A 8 23.22 -61.40 -32.57
C GLN A 8 23.30 -60.05 -31.82
N PRO A 9 22.85 -59.96 -30.58
CA PRO A 9 23.05 -58.76 -29.79
C PRO A 9 24.51 -58.67 -29.30
N ARG A 10 25.18 -57.58 -29.62
CA ARG A 10 26.44 -57.18 -29.02
C ARG A 10 26.27 -56.97 -27.53
N ARG A 11 27.06 -57.71 -26.73
CA ARG A 11 27.24 -57.44 -25.31
C ARG A 11 27.94 -56.07 -25.16
N SER A 12 27.29 -55.10 -24.57
CA SER A 12 27.89 -53.84 -24.13
C SER A 12 28.55 -54.06 -22.77
N GLU A 13 29.82 -54.29 -22.76
CA GLU A 13 30.70 -54.31 -21.57
C GLU A 13 31.41 -52.94 -21.45
N ASP A 14 30.71 -51.82 -21.48
CA ASP A 14 31.33 -50.50 -21.26
C ASP A 14 30.36 -49.53 -20.58
N ALA A 15 29.94 -49.90 -19.36
CA ALA A 15 29.15 -48.95 -18.55
C ALA A 15 29.48 -49.11 -17.06
N ALA A 16 30.74 -48.96 -16.72
CA ALA A 16 31.12 -48.92 -15.29
C ALA A 16 32.34 -48.00 -15.10
N ASN A 17 32.21 -46.73 -15.45
CA ASN A 17 33.10 -45.71 -14.91
C ASN A 17 32.41 -44.35 -14.88
N SER A 18 31.32 -44.25 -14.15
CA SER A 18 30.81 -42.92 -13.72
C SER A 18 31.69 -42.47 -12.55
N GLY A 19 32.76 -41.75 -12.87
CA GLY A 19 33.59 -41.10 -11.89
C GLY A 19 32.75 -40.11 -11.06
N ALA A 20 32.20 -40.58 -9.95
CA ALA A 20 31.64 -39.73 -8.94
C ALA A 20 32.76 -38.86 -8.38
N PHE A 21 32.77 -37.57 -8.76
CA PHE A 21 33.68 -36.60 -8.15
C PHE A 21 33.42 -36.57 -6.64
N PRO A 22 34.41 -36.84 -5.79
CA PRO A 22 34.24 -36.79 -4.34
C PRO A 22 33.98 -35.33 -3.96
N MET A 23 32.73 -35.01 -3.67
CA MET A 23 32.36 -33.69 -3.09
C MET A 23 33.03 -33.60 -1.73
N LYS A 24 33.98 -32.69 -1.60
CA LYS A 24 34.63 -32.43 -0.31
C LYS A 24 33.58 -32.01 0.70
N PRO A 25 33.54 -32.56 1.91
CA PRO A 25 32.55 -32.17 2.90
C PRO A 25 32.71 -30.69 3.21
N VAL A 26 31.64 -29.90 2.98
CA VAL A 26 31.61 -28.49 3.32
C VAL A 26 31.88 -28.35 4.81
N SER A 27 32.89 -27.56 5.18
CA SER A 27 33.34 -27.46 6.56
C SER A 27 32.18 -27.03 7.46
N ARG A 28 32.14 -27.54 8.69
CA ARG A 28 31.11 -27.19 9.68
C ARG A 28 31.04 -25.65 9.93
N ILE A 29 32.19 -24.99 9.82
CA ILE A 29 32.30 -23.52 9.94
C ILE A 29 31.56 -22.82 8.80
N LEU A 30 31.71 -23.28 7.55
CA LEU A 30 31.05 -22.69 6.39
C LEU A 30 29.53 -22.88 6.47
N ARG A 31 29.03 -24.00 6.97
CA ARG A 31 27.62 -24.25 7.20
C ARG A 31 27.06 -23.33 8.30
N ALA A 32 27.80 -23.16 9.40
CA ALA A 32 27.41 -22.27 10.49
C ALA A 32 27.34 -20.79 10.04
N THR A 33 28.34 -20.32 9.26
CA THR A 33 28.33 -18.96 8.72
C THR A 33 27.20 -18.71 7.72
N VAL A 34 26.89 -19.67 6.86
CA VAL A 34 25.77 -19.56 5.92
C VAL A 34 24.43 -19.53 6.68
N CYS A 35 24.25 -20.39 7.68
CA CYS A 35 23.05 -20.37 8.51
C CYS A 35 22.91 -19.05 9.29
N LEU A 36 24.01 -18.53 9.86
CA LEU A 36 24.00 -17.26 10.60
C LEU A 36 23.70 -16.06 9.68
N ALA A 37 24.26 -16.06 8.46
CA ALA A 37 23.97 -15.04 7.45
C ALA A 37 22.52 -15.10 6.96
N TYR A 38 21.97 -16.32 6.80
CA TYR A 38 20.59 -16.51 6.39
C TYR A 38 19.59 -16.08 7.48
N THR A 39 19.87 -16.41 8.74
CA THR A 39 19.05 -15.94 9.87
C THR A 39 19.15 -14.42 10.05
N ALA A 40 20.32 -13.81 9.90
CA ALA A 40 20.48 -12.35 9.90
C ALA A 40 19.73 -11.70 8.73
N PHE A 41 19.76 -12.29 7.54
CA PHE A 41 18.99 -11.80 6.38
C PHE A 41 17.48 -11.89 6.59
N LEU A 42 16.99 -12.96 7.25
CA LEU A 42 15.55 -13.08 7.58
C LEU A 42 15.11 -12.06 8.64
N LEU A 43 15.99 -11.66 9.56
CA LEU A 43 15.71 -10.63 10.57
C LEU A 43 15.72 -9.20 9.98
N LEU A 44 16.40 -8.98 8.85
CA LEU A 44 16.39 -7.68 8.15
C LEU A 44 15.12 -7.43 7.32
N GLN A 45 14.24 -8.40 7.19
CA GLN A 45 12.91 -8.21 6.58
C GLN A 45 11.89 -7.64 7.60
N ALA A 46 12.34 -6.74 8.48
CA ALA A 46 11.42 -5.93 9.25
C ALA A 46 10.58 -5.13 8.24
N HIS A 47 9.33 -5.52 8.05
CA HIS A 47 8.36 -4.69 7.36
C HIS A 47 8.39 -3.35 8.05
N ALA A 48 8.64 -2.27 7.32
CA ALA A 48 8.53 -0.94 7.88
C ALA A 48 7.07 -0.75 8.29
N ALA A 49 6.80 -1.03 9.56
CA ALA A 49 5.48 -0.79 10.11
C ALA A 49 5.20 0.71 9.97
N LEU A 50 4.00 1.04 9.51
CA LEU A 50 3.58 2.44 9.51
C LEU A 50 3.65 2.98 10.93
N ASP A 51 4.30 4.13 11.09
CA ASP A 51 4.43 4.80 12.37
C ASP A 51 3.28 5.81 12.55
N GLY A 52 2.34 5.49 13.43
CA GLY A 52 1.20 6.37 13.75
C GLY A 52 1.66 7.73 14.27
N ALA A 53 2.73 7.79 15.08
CA ALA A 53 3.28 9.06 15.57
C ALA A 53 3.82 9.92 14.41
N LYS A 54 4.41 9.29 13.40
CA LYS A 54 4.86 9.97 12.18
C LYS A 54 3.69 10.52 11.38
N ILE A 55 2.61 9.74 11.25
CA ILE A 55 1.37 10.19 10.60
C ILE A 55 0.80 11.41 11.34
N GLU A 56 0.70 11.36 12.67
CA GLU A 56 0.23 12.48 13.49
C GLU A 56 1.12 13.72 13.36
N GLN A 57 2.43 13.54 13.40
CA GLN A 57 3.39 14.64 13.25
C GLN A 57 3.22 15.37 11.90
N ILE A 58 3.01 14.62 10.83
CA ILE A 58 2.89 15.16 9.49
C ILE A 58 1.53 15.76 9.24
N THR A 59 0.45 15.06 9.63
CA THR A 59 -0.92 15.51 9.38
C THR A 59 -1.41 16.54 10.40
N GLY A 60 -0.78 16.62 11.56
CA GLY A 60 -1.28 17.41 12.70
C GLY A 60 -2.62 16.88 13.24
N LEU A 61 -3.05 15.69 12.82
CA LEU A 61 -4.29 15.05 13.20
C LEU A 61 -4.00 13.78 14.00
N LYS A 62 -4.90 13.43 14.92
CA LYS A 62 -4.76 12.20 15.69
C LYS A 62 -5.00 10.99 14.80
N ALA A 63 -4.07 10.03 14.81
CA ALA A 63 -4.16 8.78 14.07
C ALA A 63 -4.77 7.68 14.95
N ALA A 64 -5.96 7.20 14.60
CA ALA A 64 -6.59 6.07 15.24
C ALA A 64 -6.14 4.78 14.55
N LEU A 65 -5.62 3.81 15.32
CA LEU A 65 -5.25 2.48 14.82
C LEU A 65 -6.44 1.52 14.99
N ASN A 66 -6.84 0.89 13.90
CA ASN A 66 -7.62 -0.34 13.94
C ASN A 66 -6.65 -1.52 13.96
N GLU A 67 -6.42 -2.10 15.12
CA GLU A 67 -5.45 -3.19 15.31
C GLU A 67 -5.83 -4.46 14.52
N ALA A 68 -7.13 -4.74 14.35
CA ALA A 68 -7.60 -5.93 13.65
C ALA A 68 -7.26 -5.88 12.14
N GLU A 69 -7.24 -4.69 11.56
CA GLU A 69 -6.97 -4.47 10.13
C GLU A 69 -5.54 -3.94 9.89
N GLY A 70 -4.83 -3.49 10.92
CA GLY A 70 -3.53 -2.85 10.81
C GLY A 70 -3.59 -1.50 10.08
N VAL A 71 -4.71 -0.78 10.15
CA VAL A 71 -4.98 0.45 9.43
C VAL A 71 -4.98 1.64 10.39
N PHE A 72 -4.18 2.66 10.09
CA PHE A 72 -4.28 3.97 10.72
C PHE A 72 -5.27 4.85 9.97
N LYS A 73 -6.10 5.58 10.67
CA LYS A 73 -7.04 6.55 10.10
C LYS A 73 -6.95 7.89 10.80
N VAL A 74 -6.84 8.96 10.03
CA VAL A 74 -6.98 10.34 10.49
C VAL A 74 -8.28 10.93 9.96
N THR A 75 -8.88 11.84 10.71
CA THR A 75 -10.13 12.51 10.33
C THR A 75 -10.02 14.01 10.55
N ALA A 76 -10.60 14.79 9.65
CA ALA A 76 -10.68 16.23 9.68
C ALA A 76 -12.15 16.66 9.47
N PRO A 77 -12.92 16.83 10.55
CA PRO A 77 -14.31 17.34 10.46
C PRO A 77 -14.32 18.75 9.89
N ARG A 78 -15.18 18.98 8.89
CA ARG A 78 -15.40 20.30 8.25
C ARG A 78 -16.46 21.08 9.01
N GLY A 79 -16.13 21.57 10.21
CA GLY A 79 -17.02 22.40 11.02
C GLY A 79 -17.20 23.84 10.50
N ASP A 80 -16.39 24.23 9.53
CA ASP A 80 -16.42 25.50 8.81
C ASP A 80 -17.50 25.53 7.71
N LEU A 81 -18.08 24.38 7.34
CA LEU A 81 -19.08 24.28 6.29
C LEU A 81 -20.50 24.49 6.85
N PRO A 82 -21.20 25.63 6.54
CA PRO A 82 -22.56 25.85 6.96
C PRO A 82 -23.57 25.15 6.04
N VAL A 83 -23.38 23.84 5.84
CA VAL A 83 -24.20 23.06 4.91
C VAL A 83 -25.54 22.71 5.52
N SER A 84 -26.60 22.86 4.76
CA SER A 84 -27.94 22.34 5.04
C SER A 84 -28.38 21.36 3.94
N VAL A 85 -29.18 20.38 4.29
CA VAL A 85 -29.83 19.44 3.36
C VAL A 85 -31.32 19.48 3.67
N ASP A 86 -32.15 19.86 2.69
CA ASP A 86 -33.58 20.06 2.88
C ASP A 86 -33.94 20.97 4.08
N GLY A 87 -33.14 22.02 4.30
CA GLY A 87 -33.28 22.93 5.42
C GLY A 87 -32.75 22.43 6.78
N TRP A 88 -32.26 21.20 6.85
CA TRP A 88 -31.62 20.65 8.06
C TRP A 88 -30.12 20.93 8.07
N LYS A 89 -29.64 21.61 9.13
CA LYS A 89 -28.19 21.83 9.29
C LYS A 89 -27.47 20.49 9.49
N MET A 90 -26.45 20.26 8.67
CA MET A 90 -25.65 19.04 8.70
C MET A 90 -24.43 19.21 9.62
N PRO A 91 -24.36 18.48 10.74
CA PRO A 91 -23.14 18.45 11.53
C PRO A 91 -22.06 17.61 10.83
N PRO A 92 -20.74 17.88 11.05
CA PRO A 92 -19.67 17.19 10.37
C PRO A 92 -19.72 15.65 10.48
N PHE A 93 -20.18 15.12 11.61
CA PHE A 93 -20.30 13.68 11.84
C PHE A 93 -21.32 12.99 10.91
N MET A 94 -22.27 13.73 10.35
CA MET A 94 -23.27 13.23 9.39
C MET A 94 -22.82 13.35 7.92
N GLY A 95 -21.54 13.16 7.64
CA GLY A 95 -21.03 13.07 6.27
C GLY A 95 -20.16 14.23 5.81
N LEU A 96 -19.87 15.23 6.69
CA LEU A 96 -18.99 16.36 6.34
C LEU A 96 -17.62 16.24 7.04
N THR A 97 -17.05 15.03 7.05
CA THR A 97 -15.74 14.76 7.65
C THR A 97 -14.80 14.19 6.60
N SER A 98 -13.76 14.94 6.25
CA SER A 98 -12.65 14.43 5.44
C SER A 98 -11.86 13.39 6.23
N TRP A 99 -11.32 12.39 5.56
CA TRP A 99 -10.51 11.36 6.20
C TRP A 99 -9.43 10.81 5.28
N ALA A 100 -8.39 10.25 5.87
CA ALA A 100 -7.39 9.44 5.17
C ALA A 100 -7.04 8.20 6.01
N ALA A 101 -6.93 7.07 5.33
CA ALA A 101 -6.55 5.78 5.91
C ALA A 101 -5.24 5.30 5.29
N PHE A 102 -4.40 4.67 6.11
CA PHE A 102 -3.05 4.24 5.77
C PHE A 102 -2.87 2.79 6.16
N MET A 103 -2.47 1.96 5.20
CA MET A 103 -2.21 0.54 5.39
C MET A 103 -0.79 0.20 4.92
N PRO A 104 -0.01 -0.60 5.68
CA PRO A 104 1.30 -1.04 5.22
C PRO A 104 1.18 -1.92 3.98
N GLY A 105 2.04 -1.67 3.00
CA GLY A 105 2.20 -2.46 1.79
C GLY A 105 3.34 -3.47 1.91
N LYS A 106 3.97 -3.80 0.78
CA LYS A 106 5.15 -4.66 0.73
C LYS A 106 6.42 -3.83 0.92
N GLY A 107 7.31 -4.27 1.83
CA GLY A 107 8.57 -3.56 2.11
C GLY A 107 8.32 -2.17 2.70
N ALA A 108 8.80 -1.12 2.04
CA ALA A 108 8.61 0.27 2.45
C ALA A 108 7.36 0.94 1.84
N GLU A 109 6.55 0.21 1.09
CA GLU A 109 5.34 0.74 0.47
C GLU A 109 4.21 0.90 1.47
N ALA A 110 3.30 1.82 1.17
CA ALA A 110 2.02 1.97 1.85
C ALA A 110 0.89 2.15 0.81
N MET A 111 -0.29 1.73 1.20
CA MET A 111 -1.53 2.08 0.53
C MET A 111 -2.19 3.20 1.33
N VAL A 112 -2.58 4.24 0.64
CA VAL A 112 -3.34 5.36 1.22
C VAL A 112 -4.63 5.51 0.45
N MET A 113 -5.72 5.69 1.16
CA MET A 113 -7.02 6.02 0.61
C MET A 113 -7.63 7.13 1.44
N GLY A 114 -8.30 8.08 0.81
CA GLY A 114 -8.96 9.18 1.50
C GLY A 114 -10.17 9.67 0.74
N ASP A 115 -11.02 10.40 1.47
CA ASP A 115 -12.19 11.07 0.91
C ASP A 115 -12.26 12.48 1.53
N LEU A 116 -12.21 13.48 0.67
CA LEU A 116 -12.17 14.89 1.07
C LEU A 116 -13.49 15.57 0.77
N VAL A 117 -14.00 16.31 1.75
CA VAL A 117 -15.21 17.14 1.63
C VAL A 117 -14.81 18.54 1.19
N LEU A 118 -15.35 19.00 0.07
CA LEU A 118 -14.95 20.23 -0.60
C LEU A 118 -16.14 21.09 -0.97
N PHE A 119 -15.99 22.41 -0.88
CA PHE A 119 -16.84 23.32 -1.63
C PHE A 119 -16.55 23.26 -3.13
N GLN A 120 -17.47 23.76 -3.93
CA GLN A 120 -17.33 23.72 -5.39
C GLN A 120 -16.08 24.45 -5.89
N ASP A 121 -15.70 25.55 -5.28
CA ASP A 121 -14.49 26.33 -5.62
C ASP A 121 -13.19 25.68 -5.12
N GLU A 122 -13.25 24.78 -4.15
CA GLU A 122 -12.12 24.02 -3.66
C GLU A 122 -11.80 22.79 -4.55
N VAL A 123 -12.76 22.30 -5.36
CA VAL A 123 -12.61 21.06 -6.13
C VAL A 123 -11.40 21.10 -7.07
N ASN A 124 -11.33 22.09 -7.96
CA ASN A 124 -10.25 22.15 -8.94
C ASN A 124 -8.86 22.38 -8.31
N PRO A 125 -8.68 23.32 -7.36
CA PRO A 125 -7.38 23.50 -6.69
C PRO A 125 -6.91 22.25 -5.96
N VAL A 126 -7.80 21.57 -5.22
CA VAL A 126 -7.45 20.37 -4.46
C VAL A 126 -7.16 19.19 -5.38
N MET A 127 -7.95 19.02 -6.44
CA MET A 127 -7.71 17.98 -7.43
C MET A 127 -6.36 18.16 -8.12
N SER A 128 -6.02 19.38 -8.57
CA SER A 128 -4.73 19.69 -9.16
C SER A 128 -3.59 19.39 -8.21
N LEU A 129 -3.70 19.86 -6.96
CA LEU A 129 -2.68 19.60 -5.94
C LEU A 129 -2.49 18.09 -5.66
N ALA A 130 -3.58 17.32 -5.63
CA ALA A 130 -3.51 15.88 -5.44
C ALA A 130 -2.75 15.20 -6.59
N LEU A 131 -3.10 15.52 -7.84
CA LEU A 131 -2.45 14.98 -9.03
C LEU A 131 -0.97 15.38 -9.11
N ASP A 132 -0.64 16.65 -8.87
CA ASP A 132 0.73 17.15 -8.84
C ASP A 132 1.58 16.50 -7.73
N SER A 133 0.92 16.05 -6.67
CA SER A 133 1.53 15.32 -5.55
C SER A 133 1.65 13.81 -5.81
N GLY A 134 1.25 13.33 -6.99
CA GLY A 134 1.30 11.91 -7.35
C GLY A 134 0.18 11.06 -6.73
N LEU A 135 -0.88 11.68 -6.22
CA LEU A 135 -2.09 10.98 -5.79
C LEU A 135 -2.99 10.71 -7.00
N GLU A 136 -3.69 9.59 -6.98
CA GLU A 136 -4.73 9.28 -7.96
C GLU A 136 -6.07 9.83 -7.46
N VAL A 137 -6.77 10.58 -8.30
CA VAL A 137 -8.17 10.95 -8.07
C VAL A 137 -9.02 9.85 -8.69
N THR A 138 -9.68 9.07 -7.85
CA THR A 138 -10.43 7.89 -8.31
C THR A 138 -11.93 8.15 -8.43
N ALA A 139 -12.46 9.15 -7.73
CA ALA A 139 -13.86 9.58 -7.86
C ALA A 139 -14.02 11.04 -7.48
N LEU A 140 -15.01 11.68 -8.10
CA LEU A 140 -15.61 12.94 -7.68
C LEU A 140 -17.11 12.69 -7.63
N HIS A 141 -17.75 12.92 -6.48
CA HIS A 141 -19.15 12.58 -6.27
C HIS A 141 -19.83 13.50 -5.25
N ASN A 142 -21.13 13.36 -5.11
CA ASN A 142 -21.94 14.07 -4.13
C ASN A 142 -22.61 13.05 -3.20
N HIS A 143 -22.78 13.43 -1.93
CA HIS A 143 -23.57 12.63 -0.96
C HIS A 143 -25.02 13.05 -0.95
N PHE A 144 -25.32 14.30 -1.29
CA PHE A 144 -26.65 14.88 -1.15
C PHE A 144 -27.17 15.44 -2.49
N PHE A 145 -28.48 15.41 -2.70
CA PHE A 145 -29.10 16.02 -3.87
C PHE A 145 -29.45 17.50 -3.63
N PHE A 146 -29.83 17.84 -2.40
CA PHE A 146 -30.41 19.14 -2.05
C PHE A 146 -29.62 19.86 -0.95
N ASP A 147 -28.30 19.83 -1.08
CA ASP A 147 -27.40 20.54 -0.18
C ASP A 147 -27.16 21.98 -0.60
N ASP A 148 -27.10 22.88 0.39
CA ASP A 148 -26.79 24.28 0.24
C ASP A 148 -25.90 24.78 1.39
N PRO A 149 -24.72 25.36 1.09
CA PRO A 149 -24.04 25.34 -0.21
C PRO A 149 -23.68 23.94 -0.67
N LYS A 150 -23.55 23.79 -2.00
CA LYS A 150 -23.18 22.51 -2.63
C LYS A 150 -21.81 22.05 -2.16
N VAL A 151 -21.72 20.79 -1.74
CA VAL A 151 -20.46 20.12 -1.40
C VAL A 151 -20.19 18.92 -2.30
N HIS A 152 -18.92 18.68 -2.51
CA HIS A 152 -18.40 17.59 -3.34
C HIS A 152 -17.44 16.73 -2.53
N PHE A 153 -17.26 15.50 -2.95
CA PHE A 153 -16.39 14.53 -2.30
C PHE A 153 -15.39 14.00 -3.33
N ILE A 154 -14.10 14.08 -3.00
CA ILE A 154 -13.04 13.57 -3.85
C ILE A 154 -12.39 12.36 -3.15
N VAL A 155 -12.46 11.20 -3.81
CA VAL A 155 -11.76 10.00 -3.38
C VAL A 155 -10.36 10.00 -3.97
N LEU A 156 -9.38 9.91 -3.08
CA LEU A 156 -7.96 9.86 -3.41
C LEU A 156 -7.39 8.49 -3.08
N CYS A 157 -6.46 8.03 -3.91
CA CYS A 157 -5.73 6.80 -3.72
C CYS A 157 -4.24 7.01 -4.00
N PHE A 158 -3.38 6.30 -3.27
CA PHE A 158 -1.95 6.26 -3.51
C PHE A 158 -1.42 4.88 -3.15
N ARG A 159 -0.50 4.37 -3.98
CA ARG A 159 0.27 3.17 -3.69
C ARG A 159 1.73 3.43 -4.01
N GLY A 160 2.60 3.25 -3.03
CA GLY A 160 4.03 3.42 -3.24
C GLY A 160 4.78 3.65 -1.93
N ILE A 161 6.00 4.15 -2.05
CA ILE A 161 6.79 4.55 -0.88
C ILE A 161 6.11 5.75 -0.22
N PHE A 162 5.69 5.55 1.02
CA PHE A 162 4.90 6.52 1.75
C PHE A 162 5.68 7.79 2.04
N LEU A 163 5.33 8.87 1.35
CA LEU A 163 5.75 10.23 1.64
C LEU A 163 4.54 10.99 2.20
N ALA A 164 4.29 10.84 3.49
CA ALA A 164 3.14 11.40 4.21
C ALA A 164 2.91 12.91 3.98
N ASN A 165 3.95 13.64 3.58
CA ASN A 165 3.89 15.07 3.29
C ASN A 165 2.90 15.42 2.18
N TYR A 166 2.72 14.57 1.15
CA TYR A 166 1.86 14.88 0.01
C TYR A 166 0.38 14.90 0.37
N MET A 167 -0.10 13.89 1.11
CA MET A 167 -1.49 13.85 1.57
C MET A 167 -1.84 15.04 2.49
N TRP A 168 -0.87 15.46 3.32
CA TRP A 168 -1.06 16.59 4.22
C TRP A 168 -1.28 17.91 3.49
N TYR A 169 -0.51 18.22 2.46
CA TYR A 169 -0.68 19.43 1.66
C TYR A 169 -2.04 19.45 0.98
N THR A 170 -2.51 18.32 0.49
CA THR A 170 -3.83 18.18 -0.14
C THR A 170 -4.94 18.42 0.89
N MET A 171 -4.83 17.85 2.09
CA MET A 171 -5.82 18.06 3.17
C MET A 171 -5.81 19.49 3.71
N LYS A 172 -4.66 20.16 3.80
CA LYS A 172 -4.58 21.60 4.21
C LYS A 172 -5.10 22.56 3.15
N GLY A 173 -5.04 22.20 1.88
CA GLY A 173 -5.62 22.99 0.80
C GLY A 173 -7.13 23.22 0.95
N CYS A 174 -7.80 22.32 1.67
CA CYS A 174 -9.23 22.38 1.97
C CYS A 174 -9.61 23.29 3.16
N SER A 175 -8.63 23.86 3.88
CA SER A 175 -8.88 24.62 5.12
C SER A 175 -8.51 26.11 5.02
N ARG A 176 -8.65 26.71 3.83
CA ARG A 176 -8.44 28.15 3.62
C ARG A 176 -9.71 28.89 3.30
#